data_a9b1f6491338049b97be299f525ed363
#
_entry.id   a9b1f6491338049b97be299f525ed363
#
_cell.length_a   1.000
_cell.length_b   1.000
_cell.length_c   1.000
_cell.angle_alpha   90.00
_cell.angle_beta   90.00
_cell.angle_gamma   90.00
#
_symmetry.space_group_name_H-M   'P 1'
#
loop_
_entity.id
_entity.type
_entity.pdbx_description
1 polymer ?
#
loop_
_entity_poly.entity_id
_entity_poly.type
_entity_poly.pdbx_seq_one_letter_code
_entity_poly.pdbx_strand_id
1 'polypeptide(L)'
;MKRVLITTGGGDCPGLNAVIRAIVKRASQEKDWEVLGSIQAFNGVLWEPQEIVRLTPEVVRGIHFRGGTIIETTNKGGPFSWPVKKNDGTWETVDRSDEMIHRLEYMGIDCVINIGGDGSQRISQKLYEKGLNIIGVPKTIDNDLSMTDCTFGFQTAVQIATEAVDKLVTTAASHNRVFVLEVMGRDAGWIALNAAIAGGAEVCLLPEFPYDINIVKERLEERFHNDRGHAIVVISEGAKPKDGTQIFTKSSEVGYENVKLGGIGVKFIDQMKAAGFEHDMRETTLCRKLSARRRAAGDRVWSHAYRVQSQRLSSDR
;
A
#
# COMPACT_ATOMS: atom_id res chain seq x y z
N MET A 1 -6.29 31.52 13.84
CA MET A 1 -6.55 30.57 12.73
C MET A 1 -5.74 29.32 13.02
N LYS A 2 -6.37 28.14 13.09
CA LYS A 2 -5.67 26.85 13.33
C LYS A 2 -5.29 26.23 12.00
N ARG A 3 -4.06 25.75 11.87
CA ARG A 3 -3.54 25.11 10.68
C ARG A 3 -3.30 23.62 10.88
N VAL A 4 -3.90 22.81 10.02
CA VAL A 4 -3.74 21.35 10.00
C VAL A 4 -3.00 20.97 8.74
N LEU A 5 -1.91 20.21 8.88
CA LEU A 5 -1.19 19.64 7.75
C LEU A 5 -1.58 18.17 7.57
N ILE A 6 -1.94 17.78 6.36
CA ILE A 6 -2.16 16.37 5.99
C ILE A 6 -0.95 15.87 5.23
N THR A 7 -0.51 14.66 5.57
CA THR A 7 0.52 13.91 4.84
C THR A 7 0.01 12.51 4.49
N THR A 8 0.44 11.97 3.35
CA THR A 8 0.16 10.59 2.94
C THR A 8 1.47 9.85 2.68
N GLY A 9 1.75 8.81 3.48
CA GLY A 9 3.00 8.06 3.43
C GLY A 9 2.84 6.58 3.11
N GLY A 10 3.89 5.98 2.54
CA GLY A 10 3.89 4.58 2.13
C GLY A 10 3.24 4.34 0.76
N GLY A 11 2.93 3.09 0.42
CA GLY A 11 2.22 2.75 -0.82
C GLY A 11 0.84 3.39 -0.89
N ASP A 12 0.37 3.69 -2.10
CA ASP A 12 -1.00 4.16 -2.29
C ASP A 12 -2.02 3.05 -1.99
N CYS A 13 -3.21 3.46 -1.60
CA CYS A 13 -4.24 2.56 -1.11
C CYS A 13 -5.63 3.14 -1.45
N PRO A 14 -6.64 2.31 -1.69
CA PRO A 14 -8.02 2.77 -1.80
C PRO A 14 -8.46 3.52 -0.54
N GLY A 15 -9.13 4.66 -0.70
CA GLY A 15 -9.68 5.44 0.41
C GLY A 15 -8.86 6.66 0.84
N LEU A 16 -7.59 6.82 0.44
CA LEU A 16 -6.75 7.98 0.81
C LEU A 16 -7.45 9.31 0.49
N ASN A 17 -7.93 9.48 -0.73
CA ASN A 17 -8.64 10.69 -1.14
C ASN A 17 -9.96 10.90 -0.38
N ALA A 18 -10.65 9.85 0.02
CA ALA A 18 -11.86 9.94 0.82
C ALA A 18 -11.56 10.49 2.22
N VAL A 19 -10.46 10.03 2.84
CA VAL A 19 -10.00 10.53 4.15
C VAL A 19 -9.57 11.99 4.05
N ILE A 20 -8.73 12.35 3.07
CA ILE A 20 -8.33 13.76 2.84
C ILE A 20 -9.57 14.64 2.70
N ARG A 21 -10.54 14.23 1.88
CA ARG A 21 -11.79 14.98 1.69
C ARG A 21 -12.60 15.09 2.98
N ALA A 22 -12.69 14.03 3.77
CA ALA A 22 -13.42 14.05 5.04
C ALA A 22 -12.82 15.04 6.03
N ILE A 23 -11.48 15.05 6.17
CA ILE A 23 -10.75 16.00 7.02
C ILE A 23 -11.02 17.45 6.57
N VAL A 24 -10.86 17.73 5.27
CA VAL A 24 -11.07 19.08 4.73
C VAL A 24 -12.52 19.53 4.92
N LYS A 25 -13.49 18.64 4.67
CA LYS A 25 -14.91 18.96 4.87
C LYS A 25 -15.26 19.18 6.33
N ARG A 26 -14.68 18.41 7.23
CA ARG A 26 -14.90 18.64 8.68
C ARG A 26 -14.27 19.96 9.13
N ALA A 27 -13.05 20.24 8.71
CA ALA A 27 -12.35 21.48 9.02
C ALA A 27 -13.08 22.72 8.46
N SER A 28 -13.70 22.62 7.28
CA SER A 28 -14.44 23.73 6.68
C SER A 28 -15.72 24.16 7.42
N GLN A 29 -16.14 23.38 8.41
CA GLN A 29 -17.24 23.74 9.29
C GLN A 29 -16.81 24.68 10.43
N GLU A 30 -15.51 24.76 10.68
CA GLU A 30 -14.90 25.64 11.66
C GLU A 30 -14.45 26.96 11.00
N LYS A 31 -14.77 28.10 11.58
CA LYS A 31 -14.51 29.41 10.96
C LYS A 31 -13.05 29.76 10.79
N ASP A 32 -12.19 29.20 11.67
CA ASP A 32 -10.78 29.58 11.80
C ASP A 32 -9.82 28.43 11.53
N TRP A 33 -10.21 27.47 10.69
CA TRP A 33 -9.34 26.36 10.34
C TRP A 33 -8.89 26.43 8.88
N GLU A 34 -7.59 26.18 8.67
CA GLU A 34 -6.96 26.03 7.37
C GLU A 34 -6.36 24.62 7.26
N VAL A 35 -6.59 23.95 6.13
CA VAL A 35 -6.03 22.63 5.85
C VAL A 35 -5.01 22.73 4.73
N LEU A 36 -3.82 22.22 4.98
CA LEU A 36 -2.71 22.15 4.05
C LEU A 36 -2.38 20.68 3.75
N GLY A 37 -1.82 20.40 2.61
CA GLY A 37 -1.31 19.08 2.22
C GLY A 37 0.16 19.17 1.86
N SER A 38 0.99 18.30 2.41
CA SER A 38 2.39 18.18 2.00
C SER A 38 2.50 17.16 0.88
N ILE A 39 3.16 17.54 -0.21
CA ILE A 39 3.39 16.67 -1.35
C ILE A 39 4.42 15.60 -0.98
N GLN A 40 4.13 14.33 -1.34
CA GLN A 40 4.99 13.17 -1.06
C GLN A 40 5.35 13.03 0.43
N ALA A 41 4.32 12.92 1.27
CA ALA A 41 4.46 12.78 2.71
C ALA A 41 5.16 14.01 3.34
N PHE A 42 6.23 13.80 4.12
CA PHE A 42 6.99 14.90 4.73
C PHE A 42 8.02 15.54 3.77
N ASN A 43 8.18 15.00 2.56
CA ASN A 43 9.16 15.52 1.61
C ASN A 43 8.84 16.97 1.23
N GLY A 44 7.55 17.29 0.99
CA GLY A 44 7.14 18.65 0.63
C GLY A 44 7.45 19.70 1.69
N VAL A 45 7.57 19.32 2.97
CA VAL A 45 8.04 20.21 4.05
C VAL A 45 9.54 20.42 3.98
N LEU A 46 10.31 19.37 3.62
CA LEU A 46 11.77 19.35 3.65
C LEU A 46 12.43 19.80 2.35
N TRP A 47 11.69 19.84 1.24
CA TRP A 47 12.21 20.32 -0.04
C TRP A 47 12.47 21.82 -0.06
N GLU A 48 13.27 22.26 -1.02
CA GLU A 48 13.54 23.66 -1.34
C GLU A 48 13.40 23.87 -2.84
N PRO A 49 12.35 24.60 -3.27
CA PRO A 49 11.27 25.20 -2.47
C PRO A 49 10.34 24.17 -1.85
N GLN A 50 9.66 24.54 -0.74
CA GLN A 50 8.65 23.69 -0.12
C GLN A 50 7.47 23.47 -1.06
N GLU A 51 6.92 22.24 -1.07
CA GLU A 51 5.74 21.87 -1.85
C GLU A 51 4.56 21.56 -0.93
N ILE A 52 3.89 22.64 -0.50
CA ILE A 52 2.70 22.60 0.36
C ILE A 52 1.53 23.19 -0.40
N VAL A 53 0.40 22.50 -0.39
CA VAL A 53 -0.80 22.88 -1.11
C VAL A 53 -1.95 23.18 -0.15
N ARG A 54 -2.72 24.20 -0.42
CA ARG A 54 -3.93 24.50 0.34
C ARG A 54 -5.07 23.61 -0.12
N LEU A 55 -5.68 22.90 0.84
CA LEU A 55 -6.79 21.99 0.59
C LEU A 55 -8.12 22.66 0.98
N THR A 56 -8.89 23.04 -0.02
CA THR A 56 -10.22 23.65 0.16
C THR A 56 -11.34 22.69 -0.24
N PRO A 57 -12.61 22.93 0.17
CA PRO A 57 -13.74 22.12 -0.27
C PRO A 57 -13.86 21.96 -1.79
N GLU A 58 -13.43 22.97 -2.57
CA GLU A 58 -13.41 22.96 -4.03
C GLU A 58 -12.34 22.01 -4.56
N VAL A 59 -11.13 22.07 -4.00
CA VAL A 59 -9.99 21.19 -4.37
C VAL A 59 -10.33 19.73 -4.14
N VAL A 60 -11.02 19.41 -3.03
CA VAL A 60 -11.37 18.03 -2.69
C VAL A 60 -12.72 17.56 -3.25
N ARG A 61 -13.35 18.36 -4.12
CA ARG A 61 -14.62 18.00 -4.74
C ARG A 61 -14.44 16.75 -5.65
N GLY A 62 -15.22 15.70 -5.38
CA GLY A 62 -15.26 14.49 -6.20
C GLY A 62 -14.03 13.58 -6.10
N ILE A 63 -13.02 13.88 -5.25
CA ILE A 63 -11.82 13.04 -5.16
C ILE A 63 -12.03 11.68 -4.50
N HIS A 64 -13.09 11.52 -3.70
CA HIS A 64 -13.39 10.27 -2.98
C HIS A 64 -13.71 9.07 -3.89
N PHE A 65 -14.01 9.31 -5.15
CA PHE A 65 -14.15 8.26 -6.17
C PHE A 65 -12.82 7.87 -6.83
N ARG A 66 -11.74 8.60 -6.56
CA ARG A 66 -10.44 8.39 -7.19
C ARG A 66 -9.54 7.55 -6.29
N GLY A 67 -8.87 6.56 -6.88
CA GLY A 67 -7.77 5.87 -6.23
C GLY A 67 -6.54 6.77 -6.09
N GLY A 68 -5.55 6.31 -5.33
CA GLY A 68 -4.35 7.08 -5.04
C GLY A 68 -4.62 8.25 -4.10
N THR A 69 -3.73 9.24 -4.14
CA THR A 69 -3.80 10.45 -3.31
C THR A 69 -3.49 11.70 -4.12
N ILE A 70 -4.25 12.79 -3.90
CA ILE A 70 -4.05 14.06 -4.61
C ILE A 70 -2.82 14.84 -4.13
N ILE A 71 -2.26 14.48 -2.97
CA ILE A 71 -1.03 15.07 -2.42
C ILE A 71 0.17 14.16 -2.58
N GLU A 72 0.08 13.18 -3.47
CA GLU A 72 1.12 12.18 -3.73
C GLU A 72 1.59 11.42 -2.49
N THR A 73 2.39 10.41 -2.67
CA THR A 73 2.93 9.60 -1.58
C THR A 73 4.34 9.12 -1.91
N THR A 74 5.10 8.77 -0.88
CA THR A 74 6.40 8.12 -1.05
C THR A 74 6.60 7.03 -0.01
N ASN A 75 7.31 5.98 -0.41
CA ASN A 75 7.80 4.91 0.47
C ASN A 75 9.32 4.95 0.61
N LYS A 76 9.95 6.06 0.21
CA LYS A 76 11.39 6.29 0.30
C LYS A 76 11.70 7.38 1.31
N GLY A 77 12.74 7.17 2.09
CA GLY A 77 13.24 8.17 3.04
C GLY A 77 12.29 8.43 4.19
N GLY A 78 12.11 9.70 4.50
CA GLY A 78 11.36 10.20 5.64
C GLY A 78 12.26 11.09 6.51
N PRO A 79 11.70 11.80 7.49
CA PRO A 79 12.47 12.79 8.25
C PRO A 79 13.64 12.18 9.03
N PHE A 80 13.55 10.91 9.46
CA PHE A 80 14.60 10.21 10.20
C PHE A 80 15.64 9.49 9.32
N SER A 81 15.39 9.35 8.03
CA SER A 81 16.23 8.58 7.12
C SER A 81 16.29 9.27 5.76
N TRP A 82 16.59 10.58 5.76
CA TRP A 82 16.63 11.39 4.55
C TRP A 82 17.83 11.00 3.69
N PRO A 83 17.65 10.58 2.44
CA PRO A 83 18.76 10.19 1.58
C PRO A 83 19.52 11.42 1.07
N VAL A 84 20.83 11.45 1.31
CA VAL A 84 21.75 12.48 0.83
C VAL A 84 22.83 11.81 -0.02
N LYS A 85 23.12 12.40 -1.19
CA LYS A 85 24.20 11.94 -2.06
C LYS A 85 25.50 12.62 -1.67
N LYS A 86 26.52 11.81 -1.35
CA LYS A 86 27.87 12.29 -1.04
C LYS A 86 28.64 12.72 -2.29
N ASN A 87 29.72 13.46 -2.10
CA ASN A 87 30.59 13.89 -3.18
C ASN A 87 31.28 12.72 -3.92
N ASP A 88 31.44 11.58 -3.27
CA ASP A 88 31.97 10.34 -3.84
C ASP A 88 30.93 9.53 -4.66
N GLY A 89 29.70 10.04 -4.74
CA GLY A 89 28.60 9.40 -5.45
C GLY A 89 27.82 8.36 -4.64
N THR A 90 28.26 8.03 -3.42
CA THR A 90 27.55 7.14 -2.51
C THR A 90 26.37 7.84 -1.84
N TRP A 91 25.41 7.05 -1.31
CA TRP A 91 24.26 7.57 -0.58
C TRP A 91 24.40 7.31 0.91
N GLU A 92 24.05 8.29 1.72
CA GLU A 92 23.86 8.13 3.15
C GLU A 92 22.49 8.60 3.58
N THR A 93 22.05 8.22 4.77
CA THR A 93 20.79 8.70 5.37
C THR A 93 21.10 9.64 6.52
N VAL A 94 20.40 10.78 6.57
CA VAL A 94 20.55 11.82 7.58
C VAL A 94 19.20 12.03 8.29
N ASP A 95 19.25 12.20 9.61
CA ASP A 95 18.08 12.62 10.38
C ASP A 95 17.84 14.13 10.21
N ARG A 96 16.70 14.48 9.63
CA ARG A 96 16.22 15.86 9.44
C ARG A 96 14.91 16.12 10.21
N SER A 97 14.60 15.29 11.20
CA SER A 97 13.35 15.40 11.94
C SER A 97 13.23 16.69 12.74
N ASP A 98 14.32 17.17 13.35
CA ASP A 98 14.31 18.45 14.09
C ASP A 98 14.13 19.63 13.14
N GLU A 99 14.82 19.63 12.00
CA GLU A 99 14.61 20.63 10.96
C GLU A 99 13.16 20.66 10.48
N MET A 100 12.56 19.49 10.27
CA MET A 100 11.16 19.40 9.86
C MET A 100 10.22 19.99 10.91
N ILE A 101 10.44 19.68 12.20
CA ILE A 101 9.63 20.23 13.29
C ILE A 101 9.74 21.77 13.32
N HIS A 102 10.95 22.32 13.24
CA HIS A 102 11.12 23.77 13.18
C HIS A 102 10.46 24.42 11.96
N ARG A 103 10.49 23.76 10.80
CA ARG A 103 9.78 24.26 9.59
C ARG A 103 8.26 24.26 9.79
N LEU A 104 7.70 23.22 10.43
CA LEU A 104 6.28 23.14 10.76
C LEU A 104 5.87 24.24 11.77
N GLU A 105 6.68 24.48 12.78
CA GLU A 105 6.48 25.57 13.75
C GLU A 105 6.52 26.95 13.06
N TYR A 106 7.52 27.18 12.19
CA TYR A 106 7.62 28.42 11.42
C TYR A 106 6.41 28.65 10.52
N MET A 107 5.86 27.58 9.93
CA MET A 107 4.64 27.63 9.13
C MET A 107 3.37 27.81 9.99
N GLY A 108 3.47 27.77 11.31
CA GLY A 108 2.35 27.84 12.23
C GLY A 108 1.40 26.65 12.15
N ILE A 109 1.93 25.44 11.95
CA ILE A 109 1.14 24.20 11.92
C ILE A 109 0.80 23.80 13.36
N ASP A 110 -0.49 23.77 13.70
CA ASP A 110 -0.98 23.36 15.02
C ASP A 110 -1.09 21.84 15.19
N CYS A 111 -1.33 21.11 14.10
CA CYS A 111 -1.47 19.66 14.12
C CYS A 111 -1.12 19.05 12.77
N VAL A 112 -0.49 17.88 12.79
CA VAL A 112 -0.25 17.05 11.62
C VAL A 112 -1.18 15.84 11.64
N ILE A 113 -1.84 15.53 10.52
CA ILE A 113 -2.57 14.27 10.31
C ILE A 113 -1.80 13.44 9.30
N ASN A 114 -1.10 12.42 9.80
CA ASN A 114 -0.29 11.53 8.97
C ASN A 114 -1.07 10.25 8.63
N ILE A 115 -1.39 10.09 7.35
CA ILE A 115 -2.16 8.96 6.84
C ILE A 115 -1.20 7.95 6.23
N GLY A 116 -1.07 6.76 6.84
CA GLY A 116 -0.11 5.79 6.35
C GLY A 116 -0.16 4.43 7.02
N GLY A 117 0.64 3.49 6.51
CA GLY A 117 0.82 2.15 7.06
C GLY A 117 1.83 2.13 8.21
N ASP A 118 2.32 0.94 8.57
CA ASP A 118 3.19 0.69 9.72
C ASP A 118 4.41 1.64 9.79
N GLY A 119 5.19 1.76 8.71
CA GLY A 119 6.35 2.67 8.69
C GLY A 119 5.96 4.13 8.94
N SER A 120 4.83 4.60 8.38
CA SER A 120 4.34 5.96 8.62
C SER A 120 3.88 6.15 10.07
N GLN A 121 3.24 5.14 10.68
CA GLN A 121 2.83 5.21 12.08
C GLN A 121 4.03 5.22 13.04
N ARG A 122 5.09 4.47 12.75
CA ARG A 122 6.36 4.54 13.49
C ARG A 122 7.01 5.93 13.39
N ILE A 123 6.96 6.56 12.22
CA ILE A 123 7.41 7.96 12.06
C ILE A 123 6.55 8.89 12.92
N SER A 124 5.22 8.73 12.90
CA SER A 124 4.31 9.52 13.75
C SER A 124 4.64 9.39 15.23
N GLN A 125 4.88 8.17 15.69
CA GLN A 125 5.24 7.91 17.08
C GLN A 125 6.54 8.64 17.49
N LYS A 126 7.59 8.51 16.68
CA LYS A 126 8.86 9.20 16.95
C LYS A 126 8.74 10.73 16.95
N LEU A 127 7.89 11.29 16.06
CA LEU A 127 7.63 12.73 16.02
C LEU A 127 6.81 13.20 17.21
N TYR A 128 5.84 12.39 17.65
CA TYR A 128 5.09 12.63 18.87
C TYR A 128 6.00 12.67 20.10
N GLU A 129 6.95 11.73 20.21
CA GLU A 129 7.95 11.68 21.28
C GLU A 129 8.89 12.90 21.28
N LYS A 130 9.09 13.54 20.13
CA LYS A 130 9.78 14.83 19.98
C LYS A 130 8.89 16.04 20.25
N GLY A 131 7.61 15.85 20.64
CA GLY A 131 6.69 16.91 21.03
C GLY A 131 5.79 17.45 19.90
N LEU A 132 5.86 16.87 18.68
CA LEU A 132 4.96 17.29 17.61
C LEU A 132 3.52 16.82 17.88
N ASN A 133 2.56 17.74 17.76
CA ASN A 133 1.14 17.40 17.81
C ASN A 133 0.74 16.69 16.51
N ILE A 134 0.66 15.36 16.54
CA ILE A 134 0.44 14.52 15.38
C ILE A 134 -0.60 13.44 15.65
N ILE A 135 -1.46 13.19 14.66
CA ILE A 135 -2.47 12.13 14.67
C ILE A 135 -2.16 11.16 13.53
N GLY A 136 -1.98 9.89 13.87
CA GLY A 136 -1.83 8.80 12.89
C GLY A 136 -3.20 8.29 12.42
N VAL A 137 -3.37 8.14 11.11
CA VAL A 137 -4.57 7.51 10.52
C VAL A 137 -4.15 6.20 9.84
N PRO A 138 -4.65 5.04 10.31
CA PRO A 138 -4.19 3.73 9.85
C PRO A 138 -4.66 3.44 8.42
N LYS A 139 -3.71 3.36 7.49
CA LYS A 139 -3.90 3.11 6.07
C LYS A 139 -2.98 1.99 5.62
N THR A 140 -3.54 0.86 5.24
CA THR A 140 -2.85 -0.23 4.52
C THR A 140 -3.90 -1.18 3.94
N ILE A 141 -3.55 -1.90 2.88
CA ILE A 141 -4.38 -3.01 2.39
C ILE A 141 -4.11 -4.31 3.16
N ASP A 142 -2.99 -4.40 3.87
CA ASP A 142 -2.50 -5.64 4.49
C ASP A 142 -3.22 -5.98 5.81
N ASN A 143 -3.88 -4.98 6.44
CA ASN A 143 -4.55 -5.07 7.74
C ASN A 143 -3.63 -5.57 8.86
N ASP A 144 -2.38 -5.11 8.85
CA ASP A 144 -1.28 -5.56 9.68
C ASP A 144 -0.90 -4.59 10.81
N LEU A 145 -1.74 -3.58 11.08
CA LEU A 145 -1.50 -2.59 12.13
C LEU A 145 -2.06 -3.04 13.47
N SER A 146 -1.20 -3.13 14.47
CA SER A 146 -1.59 -3.45 15.86
C SER A 146 -2.63 -2.45 16.39
N MET A 147 -3.51 -2.91 17.28
CA MET A 147 -4.57 -2.10 17.92
C MET A 147 -5.55 -1.45 16.93
N THR A 148 -5.65 -2.00 15.72
CA THR A 148 -6.57 -1.55 14.67
C THR A 148 -7.40 -2.73 14.20
N ASP A 149 -8.73 -2.64 14.32
CA ASP A 149 -9.64 -3.73 13.91
C ASP A 149 -9.65 -3.90 12.39
N CYS A 150 -9.69 -2.77 11.66
CA CYS A 150 -9.68 -2.78 10.21
C CYS A 150 -9.03 -1.51 9.66
N THR A 151 -8.00 -1.69 8.84
CA THR A 151 -7.37 -0.59 8.12
C THR A 151 -8.18 -0.26 6.87
N PHE A 152 -8.36 1.03 6.56
CA PHE A 152 -9.05 1.37 5.30
C PHE A 152 -8.15 1.05 4.10
N GLY A 153 -8.79 0.50 3.06
CA GLY A 153 -8.13 -0.10 1.89
C GLY A 153 -8.18 -1.62 1.89
N PHE A 154 -8.15 -2.27 3.05
CA PHE A 154 -8.19 -3.72 3.19
C PHE A 154 -9.43 -4.34 2.55
N GLN A 155 -10.64 -3.88 2.88
CA GLN A 155 -11.88 -4.43 2.34
C GLN A 155 -11.95 -4.32 0.81
N THR A 156 -11.44 -3.23 0.24
CA THR A 156 -11.36 -3.07 -1.22
C THR A 156 -10.37 -4.06 -1.84
N ALA A 157 -9.24 -4.31 -1.17
CA ALA A 157 -8.26 -5.29 -1.61
C ALA A 157 -8.83 -6.72 -1.61
N VAL A 158 -9.53 -7.09 -0.52
CA VAL A 158 -10.24 -8.38 -0.41
C VAL A 158 -11.27 -8.53 -1.52
N GLN A 159 -12.10 -7.51 -1.76
CA GLN A 159 -13.12 -7.54 -2.82
C GLN A 159 -12.49 -7.79 -4.20
N ILE A 160 -11.42 -7.06 -4.53
CA ILE A 160 -10.73 -7.21 -5.83
C ILE A 160 -10.09 -8.60 -5.95
N ALA A 161 -9.52 -9.13 -4.86
CA ALA A 161 -8.93 -10.47 -4.84
C ALA A 161 -10.01 -11.56 -5.01
N THR A 162 -11.15 -11.42 -4.34
CA THR A 162 -12.32 -12.32 -4.50
C THR A 162 -12.83 -12.29 -5.94
N GLU A 163 -13.01 -11.11 -6.54
CA GLU A 163 -13.40 -10.98 -7.94
C GLU A 163 -12.37 -11.63 -8.90
N ALA A 164 -11.10 -11.65 -8.54
CA ALA A 164 -10.09 -12.35 -9.33
C ALA A 164 -10.24 -13.87 -9.22
N VAL A 165 -10.50 -14.41 -8.02
CA VAL A 165 -10.82 -15.84 -7.82
C VAL A 165 -12.03 -16.23 -8.68
N ASP A 166 -13.15 -15.49 -8.61
CA ASP A 166 -14.37 -15.76 -9.38
C ASP A 166 -14.10 -15.85 -10.89
N LYS A 167 -13.25 -14.98 -11.42
CA LYS A 167 -12.89 -15.00 -12.86
C LYS A 167 -12.01 -16.19 -13.23
N LEU A 168 -11.19 -16.70 -12.30
CA LEU A 168 -10.31 -17.83 -12.56
C LEU A 168 -11.04 -19.17 -12.53
N VAL A 169 -12.10 -19.32 -11.73
CA VAL A 169 -12.87 -20.58 -11.61
C VAL A 169 -13.36 -21.09 -12.97
N THR A 170 -13.97 -20.21 -13.77
CA THR A 170 -14.55 -20.63 -15.05
C THR A 170 -13.50 -21.10 -16.07
N THR A 171 -12.35 -20.43 -16.12
CA THR A 171 -11.26 -20.86 -17.01
C THR A 171 -10.50 -22.08 -16.45
N ALA A 172 -10.40 -22.21 -15.13
CA ALA A 172 -9.85 -23.40 -14.49
C ALA A 172 -10.67 -24.65 -14.83
N ALA A 173 -12.00 -24.56 -14.69
CA ALA A 173 -12.93 -25.63 -15.03
C ALA A 173 -12.90 -25.99 -16.52
N SER A 174 -12.85 -25.00 -17.42
CA SER A 174 -12.86 -25.22 -18.85
C SER A 174 -11.59 -25.96 -19.36
N HIS A 175 -10.51 -25.84 -18.65
CA HIS A 175 -9.21 -26.42 -19.05
C HIS A 175 -8.72 -27.54 -18.14
N ASN A 176 -9.50 -27.94 -17.14
CA ASN A 176 -9.12 -28.95 -16.14
C ASN A 176 -7.72 -28.69 -15.54
N ARG A 177 -7.52 -27.50 -14.97
CA ARG A 177 -6.22 -27.04 -14.45
C ARG A 177 -6.31 -26.39 -13.09
N VAL A 178 -5.16 -26.19 -12.46
CA VAL A 178 -5.00 -25.40 -11.24
C VAL A 178 -4.61 -23.98 -11.60
N PHE A 179 -5.30 -22.99 -11.06
CA PHE A 179 -4.84 -21.61 -11.04
C PHE A 179 -4.29 -21.23 -9.67
N VAL A 180 -3.12 -20.62 -9.67
CA VAL A 180 -2.47 -20.08 -8.48
C VAL A 180 -2.61 -18.55 -8.54
N LEU A 181 -3.38 -17.98 -7.63
CA LEU A 181 -3.55 -16.55 -7.48
C LEU A 181 -2.63 -16.04 -6.37
N GLU A 182 -1.54 -15.35 -6.74
CA GLU A 182 -0.68 -14.65 -5.81
C GLU A 182 -1.26 -13.28 -5.46
N VAL A 183 -1.45 -13.02 -4.16
CA VAL A 183 -1.97 -11.75 -3.63
C VAL A 183 -0.98 -11.11 -2.67
N MET A 184 -1.09 -9.79 -2.53
CA MET A 184 -0.33 -9.01 -1.56
C MET A 184 -0.75 -9.33 -0.13
N GLY A 185 -0.05 -8.77 0.85
CA GLY A 185 -0.33 -8.91 2.27
C GLY A 185 0.93 -8.91 3.13
N ARG A 186 2.11 -8.91 2.51
CA ARG A 186 3.41 -8.97 3.16
C ARG A 186 3.50 -10.16 4.12
N ASP A 187 3.71 -9.87 5.41
CA ASP A 187 3.83 -10.86 6.48
C ASP A 187 2.48 -11.25 7.10
N ALA A 188 1.37 -10.67 6.59
CA ALA A 188 0.00 -10.94 7.04
C ALA A 188 -0.84 -11.58 5.92
N GLY A 189 -1.45 -12.72 6.20
CA GLY A 189 -2.25 -13.47 5.24
C GLY A 189 -3.71 -13.04 5.11
N TRP A 190 -4.12 -11.89 5.64
CA TRP A 190 -5.53 -11.50 5.73
C TRP A 190 -6.23 -11.37 4.38
N ILE A 191 -5.56 -10.79 3.36
CA ILE A 191 -6.14 -10.67 2.01
C ILE A 191 -6.34 -12.06 1.41
N ALA A 192 -5.31 -12.92 1.48
CA ALA A 192 -5.37 -14.27 0.94
C ALA A 192 -6.47 -15.10 1.61
N LEU A 193 -6.55 -15.07 2.94
CA LEU A 193 -7.53 -15.83 3.73
C LEU A 193 -8.96 -15.41 3.36
N ASN A 194 -9.26 -14.12 3.41
CA ASN A 194 -10.60 -13.62 3.13
C ASN A 194 -11.01 -13.85 1.68
N ALA A 195 -10.10 -13.64 0.73
CA ALA A 195 -10.37 -13.88 -0.69
C ALA A 195 -10.56 -15.37 -1.01
N ALA A 196 -9.78 -16.26 -0.36
CA ALA A 196 -9.92 -17.70 -0.53
C ALA A 196 -11.28 -18.20 0.00
N ILE A 197 -11.68 -17.77 1.20
CA ILE A 197 -12.97 -18.15 1.79
C ILE A 197 -14.13 -17.61 0.96
N ALA A 198 -14.11 -16.33 0.60
CA ALA A 198 -15.19 -15.68 -0.13
C ALA A 198 -15.31 -16.19 -1.58
N GLY A 199 -14.19 -16.46 -2.25
CA GLY A 199 -14.15 -16.99 -3.63
C GLY A 199 -14.21 -18.51 -3.72
N GLY A 200 -14.19 -19.25 -2.59
CA GLY A 200 -14.28 -20.71 -2.57
C GLY A 200 -13.03 -21.42 -3.10
N ALA A 201 -11.83 -20.89 -2.85
CA ALA A 201 -10.58 -21.53 -3.24
C ALA A 201 -10.35 -22.84 -2.45
N GLU A 202 -9.77 -23.85 -3.11
CA GLU A 202 -9.49 -25.15 -2.52
C GLU A 202 -8.31 -25.14 -1.55
N VAL A 203 -7.33 -24.28 -1.79
CA VAL A 203 -6.12 -24.14 -0.98
C VAL A 203 -5.82 -22.67 -0.72
N CYS A 204 -5.48 -22.35 0.52
CA CYS A 204 -5.01 -21.02 0.92
C CYS A 204 -3.66 -21.14 1.63
N LEU A 205 -2.62 -20.46 1.11
CA LEU A 205 -1.27 -20.49 1.67
C LEU A 205 -0.92 -19.13 2.26
N LEU A 206 -0.64 -19.12 3.57
CA LEU A 206 -0.48 -17.94 4.39
C LEU A 206 0.96 -17.79 4.90
N PRO A 207 1.45 -16.57 5.16
CA PRO A 207 2.78 -16.35 5.74
C PRO A 207 2.93 -16.94 7.15
N GLU A 208 1.85 -16.93 7.93
CA GLU A 208 1.81 -17.35 9.31
C GLU A 208 2.00 -18.88 9.47
N PHE A 209 1.64 -19.63 8.42
CA PHE A 209 1.69 -21.11 8.45
C PHE A 209 2.54 -21.63 7.30
N PRO A 210 3.81 -21.99 7.55
CA PRO A 210 4.66 -22.59 6.50
C PRO A 210 4.02 -23.84 5.90
N TYR A 211 3.89 -23.88 4.57
CA TYR A 211 3.20 -24.98 3.90
C TYR A 211 4.12 -26.17 3.62
N ASP A 212 3.53 -27.38 3.64
CA ASP A 212 4.14 -28.62 3.20
C ASP A 212 3.64 -28.95 1.79
N ILE A 213 4.57 -29.01 0.83
CA ILE A 213 4.23 -29.22 -0.58
C ILE A 213 3.54 -30.56 -0.84
N ASN A 214 3.88 -31.61 -0.06
CA ASN A 214 3.31 -32.93 -0.23
C ASN A 214 1.85 -32.95 0.23
N ILE A 215 1.53 -32.28 1.34
CA ILE A 215 0.14 -32.13 1.83
C ILE A 215 -0.71 -31.39 0.82
N VAL A 216 -0.16 -30.29 0.26
CA VAL A 216 -0.88 -29.51 -0.78
C VAL A 216 -1.11 -30.36 -2.04
N LYS A 217 -0.08 -31.13 -2.46
CA LYS A 217 -0.20 -32.04 -3.58
C LYS A 217 -1.29 -33.07 -3.37
N GLU A 218 -1.28 -33.77 -2.25
CA GLU A 218 -2.31 -34.78 -1.89
C GLU A 218 -3.70 -34.19 -1.97
N ARG A 219 -3.90 -33.00 -1.38
CA ARG A 219 -5.19 -32.30 -1.41
C ARG A 219 -5.67 -31.94 -2.81
N LEU A 220 -4.78 -31.51 -3.68
CA LEU A 220 -5.12 -31.20 -5.05
C LEU A 220 -5.38 -32.47 -5.88
N GLU A 221 -4.60 -33.55 -5.68
CA GLU A 221 -4.85 -34.84 -6.33
C GLU A 221 -6.21 -35.44 -5.95
N GLU A 222 -6.58 -35.41 -4.67
CA GLU A 222 -7.94 -35.80 -4.22
C GLU A 222 -9.03 -35.04 -4.95
N ARG A 223 -8.81 -33.74 -5.20
CA ARG A 223 -9.78 -32.89 -5.90
C ARG A 223 -9.97 -33.33 -7.36
N PHE A 224 -8.88 -33.72 -8.05
CA PHE A 224 -8.92 -34.21 -9.42
C PHE A 224 -9.53 -35.62 -9.52
N HIS A 225 -9.30 -36.48 -8.54
CA HIS A 225 -9.89 -37.83 -8.50
C HIS A 225 -11.41 -37.82 -8.28
N ASN A 226 -11.93 -36.81 -7.61
CA ASN A 226 -13.37 -36.69 -7.31
C ASN A 226 -14.17 -35.95 -8.43
N ASP A 227 -13.80 -36.12 -9.70
CA ASP A 227 -14.46 -35.57 -10.91
C ASP A 227 -14.57 -34.04 -10.99
N ARG A 228 -13.86 -33.31 -10.15
CA ARG A 228 -13.81 -31.84 -10.22
C ARG A 228 -12.49 -31.37 -10.76
N GLY A 229 -12.10 -31.75 -11.95
CA GLY A 229 -10.81 -31.57 -12.61
C GLY A 229 -10.19 -30.16 -12.64
N HIS A 230 -10.47 -29.31 -11.63
CA HIS A 230 -9.89 -27.98 -11.52
C HIS A 230 -9.80 -27.55 -10.05
N ALA A 231 -8.88 -26.63 -9.75
CA ALA A 231 -8.75 -26.02 -8.44
C ALA A 231 -8.19 -24.60 -8.50
N ILE A 232 -8.51 -23.81 -7.48
CA ILE A 232 -7.91 -22.50 -7.25
C ILE A 232 -7.07 -22.55 -5.97
N VAL A 233 -5.83 -22.10 -6.06
CA VAL A 233 -4.92 -21.89 -4.94
C VAL A 233 -4.73 -20.40 -4.76
N VAL A 234 -5.06 -19.86 -3.59
CA VAL A 234 -4.71 -18.47 -3.25
C VAL A 234 -3.46 -18.50 -2.37
N ILE A 235 -2.44 -17.78 -2.77
CA ILE A 235 -1.15 -17.70 -2.06
C ILE A 235 -0.79 -16.26 -1.73
N SER A 236 -0.50 -15.98 -0.47
CA SER A 236 0.05 -14.69 -0.07
C SER A 236 1.50 -14.54 -0.53
N GLU A 237 1.91 -13.35 -0.99
CA GLU A 237 3.29 -13.08 -1.43
C GLU A 237 4.35 -13.38 -0.34
N GLY A 238 3.95 -13.35 0.93
CA GLY A 238 4.81 -13.67 2.08
C GLY A 238 4.80 -15.13 2.50
N ALA A 239 4.02 -16.00 1.83
CA ALA A 239 3.98 -17.44 2.16
C ALA A 239 5.35 -18.09 1.95
N LYS A 240 5.62 -19.14 2.73
CA LYS A 240 6.90 -19.87 2.69
C LYS A 240 6.69 -21.37 2.87
N PRO A 241 7.48 -22.21 2.21
CA PRO A 241 7.50 -23.64 2.49
C PRO A 241 8.15 -23.92 3.85
N LYS A 242 7.86 -25.10 4.45
CA LYS A 242 8.44 -25.53 5.74
C LYS A 242 9.97 -25.51 5.74
N ASP A 243 10.58 -25.90 4.62
CA ASP A 243 12.03 -26.01 4.47
C ASP A 243 12.65 -24.82 3.74
N GLY A 244 11.96 -23.66 3.71
CA GLY A 244 12.39 -22.52 2.94
C GLY A 244 12.17 -21.17 3.60
N THR A 245 12.75 -20.14 2.96
CA THR A 245 12.60 -18.75 3.34
C THR A 245 11.63 -18.04 2.40
N GLN A 246 11.13 -16.86 2.81
CA GLN A 246 10.36 -15.97 1.94
C GLN A 246 11.14 -15.62 0.67
N ILE A 247 10.42 -15.38 -0.41
CA ILE A 247 11.01 -15.05 -1.71
C ILE A 247 11.02 -13.55 -1.91
N PHE A 248 12.19 -13.04 -2.26
CA PHE A 248 12.42 -11.64 -2.54
C PHE A 248 12.71 -11.44 -4.03
N THR A 249 11.99 -10.51 -4.66
CA THR A 249 12.17 -10.19 -6.09
C THR A 249 13.26 -9.15 -6.32
N LYS A 250 13.65 -8.38 -5.30
CA LYS A 250 14.76 -7.41 -5.38
C LYS A 250 15.42 -7.24 -4.02
N SER A 251 16.75 -6.98 -4.02
CA SER A 251 17.47 -6.49 -2.86
C SER A 251 16.96 -5.10 -2.46
N SER A 252 17.08 -4.74 -1.19
CA SER A 252 16.75 -3.41 -0.68
C SER A 252 17.55 -2.32 -1.40
N GLU A 253 16.86 -1.39 -2.06
CA GLU A 253 17.49 -0.17 -2.57
C GLU A 253 17.66 0.83 -1.43
N VAL A 254 18.69 1.67 -1.51
CA VAL A 254 18.94 2.73 -0.51
C VAL A 254 17.70 3.63 -0.37
N GLY A 255 17.23 3.83 0.85
CA GLY A 255 16.04 4.62 1.18
C GLY A 255 14.71 3.85 1.16
N TYR A 256 14.69 2.54 0.84
CA TYR A 256 13.52 1.69 1.04
C TYR A 256 13.59 0.98 2.38
N GLU A 257 12.57 1.14 3.21
CA GLU A 257 12.48 0.44 4.51
C GLU A 257 12.17 -1.05 4.35
N ASN A 258 11.58 -1.47 3.22
CA ASN A 258 11.06 -2.81 3.05
C ASN A 258 11.54 -3.48 1.76
N VAL A 259 11.97 -4.73 1.88
CA VAL A 259 12.29 -5.59 0.75
C VAL A 259 11.01 -5.92 -0.03
N LYS A 260 11.11 -6.02 -1.35
CA LYS A 260 9.98 -6.36 -2.20
C LYS A 260 9.80 -7.88 -2.23
N LEU A 261 8.66 -8.36 -1.74
CA LEU A 261 8.21 -9.74 -1.87
C LEU A 261 7.59 -9.99 -3.26
N GLY A 262 7.33 -11.26 -3.59
CA GLY A 262 6.60 -11.68 -4.77
C GLY A 262 7.33 -12.76 -5.59
N GLY A 263 6.57 -13.46 -6.42
CA GLY A 263 7.05 -14.59 -7.23
C GLY A 263 6.95 -15.93 -6.53
N ILE A 264 6.31 -16.00 -5.36
CA ILE A 264 6.07 -17.25 -4.64
C ILE A 264 5.15 -18.19 -5.44
N GLY A 265 4.17 -17.65 -6.17
CA GLY A 265 3.26 -18.43 -7.00
C GLY A 265 3.99 -19.22 -8.09
N VAL A 266 4.98 -18.63 -8.74
CA VAL A 266 5.83 -19.33 -9.75
C VAL A 266 6.64 -20.41 -9.06
N LYS A 267 7.31 -20.09 -7.94
CA LYS A 267 8.13 -21.08 -7.21
C LYS A 267 7.27 -22.22 -6.65
N PHE A 268 6.05 -21.92 -6.18
CA PHE A 268 5.11 -22.94 -5.75
C PHE A 268 4.78 -23.92 -6.89
N ILE A 269 4.54 -23.44 -8.10
CA ILE A 269 4.30 -24.29 -9.27
C ILE A 269 5.53 -25.17 -9.56
N ASP A 270 6.74 -24.62 -9.49
CA ASP A 270 7.96 -25.39 -9.70
C ASP A 270 8.15 -26.47 -8.63
N GLN A 271 7.84 -26.17 -7.38
CA GLN A 271 7.87 -27.15 -6.28
C GLN A 271 6.82 -28.26 -6.48
N MET A 272 5.61 -27.94 -6.91
CA MET A 272 4.58 -28.94 -7.20
C MET A 272 5.00 -29.87 -8.33
N LYS A 273 5.59 -29.34 -9.41
CA LYS A 273 6.16 -30.17 -10.51
C LYS A 273 7.29 -31.07 -10.02
N ALA A 274 8.21 -30.53 -9.21
CA ALA A 274 9.30 -31.31 -8.64
C ALA A 274 8.80 -32.42 -7.70
N ALA A 275 7.66 -32.19 -7.02
CA ALA A 275 6.98 -33.20 -6.20
C ALA A 275 6.18 -34.23 -7.03
N GLY A 276 6.17 -34.12 -8.37
CA GLY A 276 5.48 -35.05 -9.28
C GLY A 276 3.99 -34.77 -9.42
N PHE A 277 3.53 -33.52 -9.30
CA PHE A 277 2.16 -33.15 -9.64
C PHE A 277 2.06 -32.93 -11.16
N GLU A 278 1.24 -33.73 -11.85
CA GLU A 278 1.23 -33.81 -13.32
C GLU A 278 0.18 -32.91 -13.99
N HIS A 279 -0.76 -32.34 -13.22
CA HIS A 279 -1.80 -31.48 -13.80
C HIS A 279 -1.26 -30.09 -14.19
N ASP A 280 -1.84 -29.49 -15.22
CA ASP A 280 -1.46 -28.16 -15.70
C ASP A 280 -1.75 -27.10 -14.62
N MET A 281 -0.76 -26.25 -14.35
CA MET A 281 -0.83 -25.17 -13.39
C MET A 281 -0.51 -23.84 -14.04
N ARG A 282 -1.26 -22.80 -13.70
CA ARG A 282 -1.04 -21.42 -14.17
C ARG A 282 -1.02 -20.46 -13.00
N GLU A 283 -0.10 -19.51 -13.06
CA GLU A 283 0.02 -18.46 -12.06
C GLU A 283 -0.57 -17.14 -12.57
N THR A 284 -1.16 -16.39 -11.67
CA THR A 284 -1.62 -15.02 -11.87
C THR A 284 -1.29 -14.20 -10.63
N THR A 285 -0.51 -13.14 -10.80
CA THR A 285 -0.16 -12.23 -9.71
C THR A 285 -1.04 -10.99 -9.71
N LEU A 286 -1.63 -10.65 -8.55
CA LEU A 286 -2.53 -9.51 -8.39
C LEU A 286 -1.85 -8.28 -7.77
N CYS A 287 -0.55 -8.30 -7.55
CA CYS A 287 0.18 -7.33 -6.72
C CYS A 287 0.24 -5.88 -7.22
N ARG A 288 -0.03 -5.57 -8.50
CA ARG A 288 0.07 -4.20 -9.03
C ARG A 288 -1.25 -3.57 -9.48
N LYS A 289 -2.35 -4.31 -9.48
CA LYS A 289 -3.63 -3.84 -10.02
C LYS A 289 -4.62 -3.37 -8.96
N LEU A 290 -4.31 -3.57 -7.67
CA LEU A 290 -5.21 -3.20 -6.58
C LEU A 290 -5.39 -1.68 -6.45
N SER A 291 -4.36 -0.89 -6.77
CA SER A 291 -4.40 0.58 -6.78
C SER A 291 -4.58 1.19 -8.17
N ALA A 292 -4.30 0.43 -9.25
CA ALA A 292 -4.08 0.98 -10.60
C ALA A 292 -5.35 1.10 -11.47
N ARG A 293 -6.51 0.59 -11.06
CA ARG A 293 -7.69 0.49 -11.97
C ARG A 293 -8.31 1.82 -12.41
N ARG A 294 -7.78 2.99 -12.01
CA ARG A 294 -8.26 4.32 -12.45
C ARG A 294 -7.16 5.32 -12.85
N ARG A 295 -5.94 4.87 -13.16
CA ARG A 295 -4.86 5.76 -13.61
C ARG A 295 -5.00 6.33 -15.04
N ALA A 296 -5.88 5.84 -15.87
CA ALA A 296 -5.76 6.09 -17.31
C ALA A 296 -6.27 7.45 -17.81
N ALA A 297 -7.06 8.21 -17.06
CA ALA A 297 -7.69 9.43 -17.58
C ALA A 297 -7.48 10.71 -16.76
N GLY A 298 -6.97 10.67 -15.54
CA GLY A 298 -6.96 11.80 -14.60
C GLY A 298 -5.60 12.47 -14.36
N ASP A 299 -4.50 11.74 -14.51
CA ASP A 299 -3.20 12.18 -13.97
C ASP A 299 -2.56 13.38 -14.71
N ARG A 300 -2.86 13.57 -15.99
CA ARG A 300 -2.31 14.70 -16.79
C ARG A 300 -2.98 16.04 -16.51
N VAL A 301 -4.23 16.04 -16.12
CA VAL A 301 -4.99 17.29 -15.90
C VAL A 301 -4.65 17.89 -14.53
N TRP A 302 -4.42 17.04 -13.52
CA TRP A 302 -4.16 17.50 -12.14
C TRP A 302 -2.72 17.96 -11.90
N SER A 303 -1.73 17.33 -12.49
CA SER A 303 -0.35 17.80 -12.40
C SER A 303 -0.19 19.21 -13.02
N HIS A 304 -0.99 19.52 -14.03
CA HIS A 304 -1.00 20.84 -14.66
C HIS A 304 -1.76 21.88 -13.83
N ALA A 305 -2.91 21.55 -13.29
CA ALA A 305 -3.70 22.44 -12.42
C ALA A 305 -2.96 22.74 -11.10
N TYR A 306 -2.26 21.77 -10.52
CA TYR A 306 -1.46 21.93 -9.31
C TYR A 306 -0.24 22.84 -9.55
N ARG A 307 0.47 22.67 -10.65
CA ARG A 307 1.59 23.52 -11.04
C ARG A 307 1.16 24.97 -11.26
N VAL A 308 0.00 25.20 -11.85
CA VAL A 308 -0.56 26.54 -12.06
C VAL A 308 -0.97 27.20 -10.75
N GLN A 309 -1.46 26.44 -9.79
CA GLN A 309 -1.87 26.98 -8.47
C GLN A 309 -0.68 27.28 -7.57
N SER A 310 0.36 26.43 -7.57
CA SER A 310 1.61 26.72 -6.86
C SER A 310 2.37 27.92 -7.43
N GLN A 311 2.36 28.11 -8.76
CA GLN A 311 2.92 29.29 -9.41
C GLN A 311 2.15 30.59 -9.08
N ARG A 312 0.82 30.55 -8.95
CA ARG A 312 0.03 31.72 -8.52
C ARG A 312 0.29 32.11 -7.07
N LEU A 313 0.51 31.16 -6.17
CA LEU A 313 0.85 31.44 -4.76
C LEU A 313 2.27 31.99 -4.57
N SER A 314 3.17 31.78 -5.54
CA SER A 314 4.54 32.34 -5.54
C SER A 314 4.65 33.70 -6.22
N SER A 315 3.64 34.11 -7.01
CA SER A 315 3.60 35.42 -7.70
C SER A 315 2.88 36.53 -6.92
N ASP A 316 2.19 36.17 -5.83
CA ASP A 316 1.47 37.12 -4.96
C ASP A 316 2.21 37.43 -3.64
N ARG A 317 3.55 37.30 -3.66
CA ARG A 317 4.44 37.73 -2.57
C ARG A 317 5.45 38.75 -3.04
#